data_3950e80a9768c2df526a1bdaa8c097db
#
_entry.id   3950e80a9768c2df526a1bdaa8c097db
#
_cell.length_a   1.000
_cell.length_b   1.000
_cell.length_c   1.000
_cell.angle_alpha   90.00
_cell.angle_beta   90.00
_cell.angle_gamma   90.00
#
_symmetry.space_group_name_H-M   'P 1'
#
loop_
_entity.id
_entity.type
_entity.pdbx_description
1 polymer ?
#
loop_
_entity_poly.entity_id
_entity_poly.type
_entity_poly.pdbx_seq_one_letter_code
_entity_poly.pdbx_strand_id
1 'polypeptide(L)'
;YFSLMPIIIGIFAVLAGSGLLASDEENGRLDLIAAQPISRSGLFVGRVLAFLTAMALILLAAWFLGLVVPATLFDFPATWLEMLRPFASLFAFLFLFGGLALLLGMILPSRRMAASLAGGLLILSYFVTGLGEIVEDMAVAADFSPYTYFQSGDAMAGLNWTWVAGLLAVGAVFVLLAWWRFLRRDIRVAGEGGWSLRLRRRQPAA
;
A
#
# COMPACT_ATOMS: atom_id res chain seq x y z
N TYR A 1 -2.14 8.24 19.66
CA TYR A 1 -1.65 8.83 18.42
C TYR A 1 -1.22 7.77 17.42
N PHE A 2 -0.35 6.84 17.78
CA PHE A 2 0.18 5.83 16.86
C PHE A 2 -0.81 4.70 16.50
N SER A 3 -1.79 4.38 17.33
CA SER A 3 -2.68 3.23 17.10
C SER A 3 -3.61 3.39 15.89
N LEU A 4 -4.09 4.59 15.59
CA LEU A 4 -4.98 4.84 14.44
C LEU A 4 -4.23 5.37 13.21
N MET A 5 -3.01 5.84 13.37
CA MET A 5 -2.21 6.43 12.30
C MET A 5 -1.98 5.46 11.12
N PRO A 6 -1.69 4.16 11.34
CA PRO A 6 -1.56 3.19 10.26
C PRO A 6 -2.82 3.03 9.41
N ILE A 7 -3.99 3.13 10.02
CA ILE A 7 -5.27 3.03 9.30
C ILE A 7 -5.47 4.27 8.43
N ILE A 8 -5.33 5.46 9.01
CA ILE A 8 -5.58 6.73 8.31
C ILE A 8 -4.61 6.91 7.14
N ILE A 9 -3.31 6.76 7.38
CA ILE A 9 -2.30 6.89 6.32
C ILE A 9 -2.30 5.65 5.41
N GLY A 10 -2.68 4.48 5.94
CA GLY A 10 -2.84 3.24 5.18
C GLY A 10 -3.91 3.35 4.08
N ILE A 11 -5.02 4.05 4.35
CA ILE A 11 -6.01 4.36 3.31
C ILE A 11 -5.37 5.15 2.17
N PHE A 12 -4.53 6.15 2.46
CA PHE A 12 -3.79 6.86 1.44
C PHE A 12 -2.86 5.94 0.66
N ALA A 13 -2.06 5.09 1.35
CA ALA A 13 -1.14 4.16 0.70
C ALA A 13 -1.86 3.18 -0.23
N VAL A 14 -3.02 2.66 0.19
CA VAL A 14 -3.87 1.76 -0.61
C VAL A 14 -4.46 2.47 -1.82
N LEU A 15 -5.02 3.66 -1.65
CA LEU A 15 -5.61 4.44 -2.73
C LEU A 15 -4.56 4.89 -3.76
N ALA A 16 -3.40 5.34 -3.28
CA ALA A 16 -2.28 5.71 -4.14
C ALA A 16 -1.72 4.50 -4.87
N GLY A 17 -1.41 3.40 -4.14
CA GLY A 17 -0.89 2.17 -4.70
C GLY A 17 -1.79 1.56 -5.77
N SER A 18 -3.08 1.42 -5.49
CA SER A 18 -4.05 0.89 -6.47
C SER A 18 -4.21 1.76 -7.70
N GLY A 19 -3.95 3.07 -7.59
CA GLY A 19 -4.10 4.05 -8.67
C GLY A 19 -2.84 4.30 -9.49
N LEU A 20 -1.66 3.81 -9.07
CA LEU A 20 -0.37 4.19 -9.68
C LEU A 20 -0.30 4.02 -11.20
N LEU A 21 -0.91 2.96 -11.71
CA LEU A 21 -0.96 2.63 -13.13
C LEU A 21 -2.40 2.42 -13.60
N ALA A 22 -3.24 1.77 -12.79
CA ALA A 22 -4.61 1.46 -13.14
C ALA A 22 -5.46 2.72 -13.40
N SER A 23 -5.16 3.84 -12.74
CA SER A 23 -5.83 5.11 -12.99
C SER A 23 -5.54 5.69 -14.39
N ASP A 24 -4.31 5.53 -14.88
CA ASP A 24 -3.95 6.01 -16.21
C ASP A 24 -4.52 5.09 -17.31
N GLU A 25 -4.64 3.77 -17.04
CA GLU A 25 -5.35 2.83 -17.92
C GLU A 25 -6.84 3.16 -18.00
N GLU A 26 -7.52 3.34 -16.85
CA GLU A 26 -8.96 3.65 -16.82
C GLU A 26 -9.30 4.97 -17.52
N ASN A 27 -8.38 5.96 -17.48
CA ASN A 27 -8.55 7.26 -18.12
C ASN A 27 -8.01 7.32 -19.57
N GLY A 28 -7.52 6.22 -20.14
CA GLY A 28 -6.95 6.18 -21.50
C GLY A 28 -5.67 7.01 -21.67
N ARG A 29 -5.02 7.41 -20.58
CA ARG A 29 -3.79 8.20 -20.62
C ARG A 29 -2.55 7.35 -20.87
N LEU A 30 -2.63 6.06 -20.56
CA LEU A 30 -1.49 5.16 -20.67
C LEU A 30 -1.05 5.00 -22.13
N ASP A 31 -1.97 5.02 -23.09
CA ASP A 31 -1.68 4.96 -24.53
C ASP A 31 -0.88 6.18 -25.00
N LEU A 32 -1.24 7.36 -24.50
CA LEU A 32 -0.51 8.60 -24.81
C LEU A 32 0.91 8.62 -24.23
N ILE A 33 1.07 8.06 -23.02
CA ILE A 33 2.38 7.94 -22.36
C ILE A 33 3.21 6.87 -23.06
N ALA A 34 2.61 5.74 -23.46
CA ALA A 34 3.29 4.65 -24.16
C ALA A 34 3.73 5.01 -25.59
N ALA A 35 3.13 6.04 -26.19
CA ALA A 35 3.56 6.58 -27.49
C ALA A 35 4.88 7.40 -27.40
N GLN A 36 5.33 7.75 -26.20
CA GLN A 36 6.61 8.40 -25.98
C GLN A 36 7.75 7.39 -25.93
N PRO A 37 9.01 7.76 -26.23
CA PRO A 37 10.17 6.86 -26.21
C PRO A 37 10.62 6.52 -24.78
N ILE A 38 9.70 6.06 -23.93
CA ILE A 38 9.93 5.68 -22.54
C ILE A 38 9.73 4.16 -22.42
N SER A 39 10.70 3.46 -21.81
CA SER A 39 10.54 2.03 -21.56
C SER A 39 9.44 1.75 -20.54
N ARG A 40 8.69 0.66 -20.71
CA ARG A 40 7.65 0.22 -19.74
C ARG A 40 8.22 0.07 -18.32
N SER A 41 9.43 -0.46 -18.20
CA SER A 41 10.13 -0.55 -16.90
C SER A 41 10.43 0.82 -16.30
N GLY A 42 10.87 1.78 -17.11
CA GLY A 42 11.14 3.14 -16.66
C GLY A 42 9.88 3.84 -16.15
N LEU A 43 8.76 3.66 -16.84
CA LEU A 43 7.46 4.18 -16.40
C LEU A 43 7.05 3.56 -15.06
N PHE A 44 7.12 2.23 -14.92
CA PHE A 44 6.77 1.52 -13.69
C PHE A 44 7.63 1.99 -12.51
N VAL A 45 8.95 1.95 -12.68
CA VAL A 45 9.92 2.36 -11.64
C VAL A 45 9.72 3.83 -11.26
N GLY A 46 9.54 4.72 -12.23
CA GLY A 46 9.27 6.14 -11.96
C GLY A 46 8.01 6.35 -11.12
N ARG A 47 6.92 5.62 -11.41
CA ARG A 47 5.69 5.67 -10.62
C ARG A 47 5.86 5.13 -9.19
N VAL A 48 6.56 4.01 -9.04
CA VAL A 48 6.87 3.44 -7.71
C VAL A 48 7.74 4.38 -6.90
N LEU A 49 8.78 4.95 -7.51
CA LEU A 49 9.65 5.92 -6.83
C LEU A 49 8.88 7.18 -6.41
N ALA A 50 8.01 7.71 -7.27
CA ALA A 50 7.15 8.85 -6.93
C ALA A 50 6.23 8.53 -5.73
N PHE A 51 5.64 7.32 -5.69
CA PHE A 51 4.84 6.86 -4.56
C PHE A 51 5.65 6.77 -3.27
N LEU A 52 6.83 6.15 -3.31
CA LEU A 52 7.72 6.02 -2.15
C LEU A 52 8.18 7.40 -1.64
N THR A 53 8.52 8.31 -2.55
CA THR A 53 8.92 9.68 -2.20
C THR A 53 7.76 10.43 -1.54
N ALA A 54 6.56 10.37 -2.12
CA ALA A 54 5.38 11.02 -1.54
C ALA A 54 5.06 10.45 -0.14
N MET A 55 5.12 9.14 0.03
CA MET A 55 4.90 8.48 1.31
C MET A 55 5.96 8.90 2.33
N ALA A 56 7.24 8.92 1.96
CA ALA A 56 8.32 9.37 2.84
C ALA A 56 8.13 10.84 3.25
N LEU A 57 7.77 11.73 2.33
CA LEU A 57 7.53 13.14 2.62
C LEU A 57 6.34 13.34 3.57
N ILE A 58 5.24 12.60 3.38
CA ILE A 58 4.07 12.65 4.28
C ILE A 58 4.48 12.20 5.70
N LEU A 59 5.25 11.10 5.82
CA LEU A 59 5.69 10.60 7.12
C LEU A 59 6.71 11.52 7.79
N LEU A 60 7.63 12.12 7.02
CA LEU A 60 8.56 13.12 7.55
C LEU A 60 7.83 14.39 8.01
N ALA A 61 6.82 14.84 7.28
CA ALA A 61 6.00 15.96 7.69
C ALA A 61 5.20 15.62 8.97
N ALA A 62 4.61 14.42 9.04
CA ALA A 62 3.89 13.95 10.22
C ALA A 62 4.81 13.78 11.44
N TRP A 63 6.03 13.28 11.25
CA TRP A 63 7.06 13.22 12.28
C TRP A 63 7.45 14.61 12.78
N PHE A 64 7.79 15.52 11.86
CA PHE A 64 8.25 16.84 12.23
C PHE A 64 7.16 17.66 12.93
N LEU A 65 5.98 17.78 12.30
CA LEU A 65 4.87 18.58 12.82
C LEU A 65 4.16 17.92 14.01
N GLY A 66 4.05 16.58 14.00
CA GLY A 66 3.30 15.84 15.00
C GLY A 66 4.09 15.46 16.26
N LEU A 67 5.41 15.35 16.16
CA LEU A 67 6.26 14.98 17.30
C LEU A 67 7.36 16.00 17.61
N VAL A 68 8.16 16.38 16.61
CA VAL A 68 9.33 17.25 16.87
C VAL A 68 8.90 18.62 17.36
N VAL A 69 7.97 19.27 16.68
CA VAL A 69 7.47 20.61 17.09
C VAL A 69 6.83 20.57 18.48
N PRO A 70 5.88 19.66 18.81
CA PRO A 70 5.35 19.55 20.18
C PRO A 70 6.43 19.23 21.23
N ALA A 71 7.39 18.36 20.91
CA ALA A 71 8.45 18.00 21.84
C ALA A 71 9.34 19.18 22.22
N THR A 72 9.58 20.13 21.30
CA THR A 72 10.32 21.36 21.60
C THR A 72 9.53 22.35 22.45
N LEU A 73 8.19 22.27 22.44
CA LEU A 73 7.32 23.15 23.21
C LEU A 73 7.04 22.62 24.63
N PHE A 74 7.11 21.31 24.84
CA PHE A 74 6.70 20.64 26.08
C PHE A 74 7.83 19.89 26.80
N ASP A 75 9.11 20.14 26.46
CA ASP A 75 10.30 19.48 27.04
C ASP A 75 10.18 17.96 27.13
N PHE A 76 9.78 17.31 26.03
CA PHE A 76 9.59 15.88 25.98
C PHE A 76 10.95 15.15 26.02
N PRO A 77 11.18 14.18 26.95
CA PRO A 77 12.48 13.59 27.21
C PRO A 77 12.86 12.48 26.21
N ALA A 78 12.59 12.66 24.92
CA ALA A 78 12.99 11.70 23.88
C ALA A 78 13.85 12.39 22.80
N THR A 79 14.82 11.65 22.30
CA THR A 79 15.66 12.12 21.21
C THR A 79 14.93 12.08 19.87
N TRP A 80 15.33 12.90 18.92
CA TRP A 80 14.74 12.96 17.58
C TRP A 80 14.81 11.61 16.85
N LEU A 81 15.87 10.84 17.10
CA LEU A 81 16.03 9.50 16.53
C LEU A 81 15.02 8.50 17.11
N GLU A 82 14.78 8.55 18.41
CA GLU A 82 13.75 7.72 19.06
C GLU A 82 12.37 8.03 18.53
N MET A 83 12.05 9.30 18.34
CA MET A 83 10.80 9.74 17.73
C MET A 83 10.63 9.32 16.25
N LEU A 84 11.74 9.09 15.52
CA LEU A 84 11.71 8.67 14.11
C LEU A 84 11.45 7.16 13.95
N ARG A 85 11.83 6.34 14.94
CA ARG A 85 11.71 4.86 14.87
C ARG A 85 10.28 4.37 14.56
N PRO A 86 9.21 4.87 15.22
CA PRO A 86 7.83 4.47 14.87
C PRO A 86 7.46 4.74 13.41
N PHE A 87 7.99 5.85 12.85
CA PHE A 87 7.72 6.20 11.45
C PHE A 87 8.46 5.29 10.47
N ALA A 88 9.62 4.75 10.84
CA ALA A 88 10.31 3.73 10.05
C ALA A 88 9.49 2.43 10.00
N SER A 89 8.93 1.98 11.13
CA SER A 89 8.00 0.85 11.17
C SER A 89 6.73 1.13 10.36
N LEU A 90 6.16 2.32 10.50
CA LEU A 90 4.98 2.74 9.76
C LEU A 90 5.25 2.77 8.25
N PHE A 91 6.41 3.28 7.82
CA PHE A 91 6.80 3.27 6.41
C PHE A 91 6.81 1.85 5.84
N ALA A 92 7.41 0.89 6.54
CA ALA A 92 7.47 -0.51 6.11
C ALA A 92 6.07 -1.12 5.99
N PHE A 93 5.21 -0.85 6.96
CA PHE A 93 3.81 -1.30 6.97
C PHE A 93 3.01 -0.71 5.79
N LEU A 94 3.13 0.58 5.56
CA LEU A 94 2.46 1.27 4.44
C LEU A 94 2.99 0.83 3.08
N PHE A 95 4.29 0.56 2.98
CA PHE A 95 4.90 0.02 1.77
C PHE A 95 4.35 -1.36 1.42
N LEU A 96 4.12 -2.23 2.41
CA LEU A 96 3.50 -3.53 2.23
C LEU A 96 2.09 -3.38 1.64
N PHE A 97 1.21 -2.57 2.26
CA PHE A 97 -0.17 -2.41 1.79
C PHE A 97 -0.27 -1.61 0.48
N GLY A 98 0.61 -0.63 0.26
CA GLY A 98 0.73 0.06 -1.01
C GLY A 98 1.18 -0.85 -2.14
N GLY A 99 2.17 -1.72 -1.89
CA GLY A 99 2.64 -2.74 -2.81
C GLY A 99 1.56 -3.80 -3.12
N LEU A 100 0.83 -4.25 -2.10
CA LEU A 100 -0.32 -5.14 -2.27
C LEU A 100 -1.41 -4.48 -3.13
N ALA A 101 -1.76 -3.23 -2.86
CA ALA A 101 -2.75 -2.49 -3.63
C ALA A 101 -2.32 -2.29 -5.09
N LEU A 102 -1.03 -2.02 -5.33
CA LEU A 102 -0.45 -1.95 -6.66
C LEU A 102 -0.57 -3.30 -7.39
N LEU A 103 -0.21 -4.41 -6.75
CA LEU A 103 -0.33 -5.75 -7.32
C LEU A 103 -1.78 -6.08 -7.68
N LEU A 104 -2.70 -5.84 -6.75
CA LEU A 104 -4.13 -6.05 -6.98
C LEU A 104 -4.66 -5.18 -8.13
N GLY A 105 -4.17 -3.94 -8.28
CA GLY A 105 -4.47 -3.06 -9.41
C GLY A 105 -4.02 -3.62 -10.75
N MET A 106 -2.97 -4.46 -10.77
CA MET A 106 -2.50 -5.14 -11.98
C MET A 106 -3.27 -6.44 -12.28
N ILE A 107 -3.93 -7.04 -11.29
CA ILE A 107 -4.65 -8.32 -11.45
C ILE A 107 -6.14 -8.09 -11.65
N LEU A 108 -6.75 -7.21 -10.88
CA LEU A 108 -8.19 -6.98 -10.85
C LEU A 108 -8.65 -6.09 -12.01
N PRO A 109 -9.95 -6.22 -12.41
CA PRO A 109 -10.48 -5.49 -13.56
C PRO A 109 -10.65 -3.99 -13.31
N SER A 110 -10.74 -3.53 -12.07
CA SER A 110 -10.88 -2.12 -11.74
C SER A 110 -10.05 -1.69 -10.53
N ARG A 111 -9.59 -0.45 -10.56
CA ARG A 111 -8.91 0.21 -9.44
C ARG A 111 -9.73 0.17 -8.15
N ARG A 112 -11.06 0.35 -8.27
CA ARG A 112 -11.96 0.34 -7.09
C ARG A 112 -11.95 -1.01 -6.38
N MET A 113 -11.99 -2.12 -7.13
CA MET A 113 -11.89 -3.47 -6.54
C MET A 113 -10.55 -3.69 -5.85
N ALA A 114 -9.45 -3.25 -6.47
CA ALA A 114 -8.12 -3.35 -5.89
C ALA A 114 -8.01 -2.57 -4.58
N ALA A 115 -8.49 -1.32 -4.57
CA ALA A 115 -8.51 -0.47 -3.38
C ALA A 115 -9.39 -1.06 -2.27
N SER A 116 -10.60 -1.54 -2.61
CA SER A 116 -11.53 -2.13 -1.63
C SER A 116 -10.96 -3.40 -1.01
N LEU A 117 -10.33 -4.28 -1.81
CA LEU A 117 -9.74 -5.51 -1.30
C LEU A 117 -8.51 -5.24 -0.43
N ALA A 118 -7.58 -4.40 -0.90
CA ALA A 118 -6.40 -4.03 -0.12
C ALA A 118 -6.76 -3.29 1.17
N GLY A 119 -7.71 -2.35 1.10
CA GLY A 119 -8.22 -1.63 2.26
C GLY A 119 -8.97 -2.53 3.24
N GLY A 120 -9.77 -3.46 2.73
CA GLY A 120 -10.44 -4.48 3.54
C GLY A 120 -9.44 -5.36 4.29
N LEU A 121 -8.35 -5.80 3.62
CA LEU A 121 -7.27 -6.57 4.26
C LEU A 121 -6.52 -5.76 5.31
N LEU A 122 -6.29 -4.45 5.07
CA LEU A 122 -5.68 -3.56 6.05
C LEU A 122 -6.55 -3.45 7.32
N ILE A 123 -7.85 -3.22 7.16
CA ILE A 123 -8.80 -3.13 8.28
C ILE A 123 -8.92 -4.47 8.99
N LEU A 124 -9.01 -5.57 8.23
CA LEU A 124 -9.06 -6.92 8.79
C LEU A 124 -7.80 -7.23 9.62
N SER A 125 -6.63 -6.85 9.11
CA SER A 125 -5.35 -7.01 9.82
C SER A 125 -5.37 -6.30 11.19
N TYR A 126 -5.91 -5.09 11.25
CA TYR A 126 -6.08 -4.34 12.50
C TYR A 126 -6.99 -5.09 13.49
N PHE A 127 -8.15 -5.54 13.04
CA PHE A 127 -9.10 -6.24 13.91
C PHE A 127 -8.57 -7.60 14.37
N VAL A 128 -7.92 -8.37 13.49
CA VAL A 128 -7.35 -9.68 13.84
C VAL A 128 -6.27 -9.53 14.89
N THR A 129 -5.39 -8.54 14.76
CA THR A 129 -4.36 -8.26 15.77
C THR A 129 -4.98 -7.84 17.11
N GLY A 130 -5.94 -6.90 17.09
CA GLY A 130 -6.60 -6.45 18.32
C GLY A 130 -7.42 -7.54 19.01
N LEU A 131 -8.05 -8.45 18.26
CA LEU A 131 -8.74 -9.61 18.83
C LEU A 131 -7.76 -10.64 19.41
N GLY A 132 -6.59 -10.83 18.78
CA GLY A 132 -5.55 -11.72 19.26
C GLY A 132 -4.97 -11.31 20.61
N GLU A 133 -5.03 -10.01 20.97
CA GLU A 133 -4.63 -9.51 22.29
C GLU A 133 -5.66 -9.83 23.40
N ILE A 134 -6.93 -10.11 23.02
CA ILE A 134 -8.04 -10.31 23.96
C ILE A 134 -8.45 -11.78 24.05
N VAL A 135 -8.36 -12.51 22.94
CA VAL A 135 -8.86 -13.87 22.79
C VAL A 135 -7.71 -14.82 22.47
N GLU A 136 -7.36 -15.73 23.38
CA GLU A 136 -6.25 -16.68 23.20
C GLU A 136 -6.35 -17.52 21.92
N ASP A 137 -7.55 -17.97 21.56
CA ASP A 137 -7.79 -18.76 20.34
C ASP A 137 -7.49 -17.97 19.05
N MET A 138 -7.49 -16.65 19.12
CA MET A 138 -7.18 -15.76 18.00
C MET A 138 -5.69 -15.39 17.91
N ALA A 139 -4.88 -15.71 18.90
CA ALA A 139 -3.45 -15.36 18.94
C ALA A 139 -2.70 -15.92 17.73
N VAL A 140 -2.96 -17.17 17.35
CA VAL A 140 -2.34 -17.79 16.16
C VAL A 140 -2.72 -17.05 14.87
N ALA A 141 -3.96 -16.57 14.76
CA ALA A 141 -4.39 -15.78 13.59
C ALA A 141 -3.73 -14.41 13.58
N ALA A 142 -3.52 -13.81 14.76
CA ALA A 142 -2.82 -12.52 14.89
C ALA A 142 -1.35 -12.60 14.43
N ASP A 143 -0.67 -13.72 14.62
CA ASP A 143 0.71 -13.93 14.17
C ASP A 143 0.85 -13.85 12.62
N PHE A 144 -0.22 -14.16 11.89
CA PHE A 144 -0.25 -13.97 10.42
C PHE A 144 -0.65 -12.57 9.98
N SER A 145 -1.07 -11.72 10.91
CA SER A 145 -1.48 -10.35 10.59
C SER A 145 -0.27 -9.44 10.44
N PRO A 146 -0.15 -8.71 9.31
CA PRO A 146 0.92 -7.72 9.16
C PRO A 146 0.90 -6.62 10.23
N TYR A 147 -0.26 -6.34 10.81
CA TYR A 147 -0.41 -5.31 11.84
C TYR A 147 0.30 -5.69 13.15
N THR A 148 0.45 -6.97 13.46
CA THR A 148 1.19 -7.47 14.64
C THR A 148 2.67 -7.06 14.58
N TYR A 149 3.23 -6.96 13.38
CA TYR A 149 4.63 -6.57 13.17
C TYR A 149 4.83 -5.06 13.06
N PHE A 150 3.75 -4.29 13.07
CA PHE A 150 3.81 -2.84 13.16
C PHE A 150 4.12 -2.42 14.60
N GLN A 151 5.26 -1.78 14.78
CA GLN A 151 5.70 -1.28 16.07
C GLN A 151 5.25 0.17 16.23
N SER A 152 4.21 0.34 17.00
CA SER A 152 3.60 1.60 17.38
C SER A 152 4.56 2.48 18.21
N GLY A 153 4.08 3.02 19.33
CA GLY A 153 4.88 3.81 20.28
C GLY A 153 6.03 3.04 20.91
N ASP A 154 5.94 1.73 21.04
CA ASP A 154 6.98 0.86 21.63
C ASP A 154 8.29 0.90 20.83
N ALA A 155 8.24 1.23 19.55
CA ALA A 155 9.41 1.44 18.72
C ALA A 155 10.32 2.57 19.22
N MET A 156 9.82 3.51 20.02
CA MET A 156 10.64 4.56 20.64
C MET A 156 11.68 3.96 21.60
N ALA A 157 11.30 2.95 22.39
CA ALA A 157 12.19 2.26 23.30
C ALA A 157 13.20 1.36 22.57
N GLY A 158 12.78 0.76 21.42
CA GLY A 158 13.65 -0.07 20.60
C GLY A 158 12.93 -0.58 19.37
N LEU A 159 13.52 -0.39 18.19
CA LEU A 159 12.95 -0.86 16.93
C LEU A 159 13.45 -2.28 16.61
N ASN A 160 12.50 -3.21 16.39
CA ASN A 160 12.83 -4.53 15.90
C ASN A 160 13.05 -4.51 14.38
N TRP A 161 14.30 -4.43 13.97
CA TRP A 161 14.67 -4.34 12.56
C TRP A 161 14.29 -5.57 11.74
N THR A 162 14.18 -6.74 12.38
CA THR A 162 13.77 -7.98 11.69
C THR A 162 12.32 -7.86 11.22
N TRP A 163 11.44 -7.30 12.03
CA TRP A 163 10.04 -7.07 11.67
C TRP A 163 9.91 -6.03 10.55
N VAL A 164 10.64 -4.93 10.66
CA VAL A 164 10.69 -3.91 9.61
C VAL A 164 11.19 -4.49 8.29
N ALA A 165 12.28 -5.27 8.33
CA ALA A 165 12.83 -5.93 7.15
C ALA A 165 11.85 -6.95 6.56
N GLY A 166 11.12 -7.71 7.39
CA GLY A 166 10.08 -8.64 6.96
C GLY A 166 8.96 -7.95 6.20
N LEU A 167 8.41 -6.85 6.76
CA LEU A 167 7.37 -6.06 6.10
C LEU A 167 7.86 -5.46 4.77
N LEU A 168 9.08 -4.92 4.74
CA LEU A 168 9.69 -4.39 3.52
C LEU A 168 9.92 -5.48 2.47
N ALA A 169 10.37 -6.67 2.88
CA ALA A 169 10.61 -7.79 1.97
C ALA A 169 9.31 -8.27 1.32
N VAL A 170 8.24 -8.45 2.10
CA VAL A 170 6.92 -8.83 1.56
C VAL A 170 6.36 -7.74 0.64
N GLY A 171 6.45 -6.47 1.03
CA GLY A 171 6.06 -5.34 0.18
C GLY A 171 6.84 -5.31 -1.14
N ALA A 172 8.16 -5.55 -1.09
CA ALA A 172 9.01 -5.63 -2.27
C ALA A 172 8.60 -6.79 -3.20
N VAL A 173 8.25 -7.96 -2.64
CA VAL A 173 7.73 -9.09 -3.42
C VAL A 173 6.45 -8.68 -4.16
N PHE A 174 5.51 -7.99 -3.51
CA PHE A 174 4.29 -7.52 -4.16
C PHE A 174 4.60 -6.53 -5.30
N VAL A 175 5.53 -5.59 -5.10
CA VAL A 175 5.96 -4.64 -6.13
C VAL A 175 6.63 -5.35 -7.30
N LEU A 176 7.50 -6.33 -7.04
CA LEU A 176 8.17 -7.13 -8.08
C LEU A 176 7.18 -7.97 -8.88
N LEU A 177 6.20 -8.60 -8.23
CA LEU A 177 5.12 -9.32 -8.90
C LEU A 177 4.24 -8.39 -9.75
N ALA A 178 3.94 -7.19 -9.25
CA ALA A 178 3.22 -6.17 -9.99
C ALA A 178 4.02 -5.74 -11.24
N TRP A 179 5.32 -5.51 -11.10
CA TRP A 179 6.21 -5.18 -12.20
C TRP A 179 6.25 -6.29 -13.26
N TRP A 180 6.50 -7.54 -12.84
CA TRP A 180 6.49 -8.68 -13.74
C TRP A 180 5.15 -8.82 -14.49
N ARG A 181 4.03 -8.65 -13.79
CA ARG A 181 2.69 -8.69 -14.38
C ARG A 181 2.48 -7.55 -15.38
N PHE A 182 2.92 -6.33 -15.05
CA PHE A 182 2.84 -5.16 -15.92
C PHE A 182 3.63 -5.34 -17.23
N LEU A 183 4.80 -5.96 -17.18
CA LEU A 183 5.61 -6.21 -18.38
C LEU A 183 5.00 -7.24 -19.32
N ARG A 184 4.25 -8.21 -18.79
CA ARG A 184 3.63 -9.31 -19.55
C ARG A 184 2.19 -9.05 -19.98
N ARG A 185 1.60 -7.98 -19.49
CA ARG A 185 0.21 -7.64 -19.78
C ARG A 185 0.13 -6.75 -21.02
N ASP A 186 -0.83 -7.04 -21.90
CA ASP A 186 -1.23 -6.11 -22.94
C ASP A 186 -1.97 -4.92 -22.30
N ILE A 187 -1.68 -3.70 -22.80
CA ILE A 187 -2.33 -2.48 -22.32
C ILE A 187 -3.82 -2.58 -22.70
N ARG A 188 -4.69 -2.46 -21.71
CA ARG A 188 -6.14 -2.45 -21.96
C ARG A 188 -6.49 -1.13 -22.63
N VAL A 189 -7.18 -1.22 -23.78
CA VAL A 189 -7.74 -0.04 -24.45
C VAL A 189 -8.91 0.49 -23.62
N ALA A 190 -9.03 1.81 -23.48
CA ALA A 190 -10.08 2.46 -22.74
C ALA A 190 -11.46 1.97 -23.24
N GLY A 191 -12.28 1.40 -22.36
CA GLY A 191 -13.61 0.88 -22.64
C GLY A 191 -13.79 -0.65 -22.51
N GLU A 192 -12.72 -1.45 -22.40
CA GLU A 192 -12.83 -2.92 -22.27
C GLU A 192 -12.85 -3.41 -20.80
N GLY A 193 -13.11 -2.55 -19.84
CA GLY A 193 -13.02 -2.81 -18.39
C GLY A 193 -14.24 -3.49 -17.77
N GLY A 194 -15.01 -4.30 -18.50
CA GLY A 194 -16.14 -5.06 -17.95
C GLY A 194 -15.97 -6.56 -18.22
N TRP A 195 -16.36 -7.40 -17.26
CA TRP A 195 -16.70 -8.79 -17.51
C TRP A 195 -17.89 -8.81 -18.46
N SER A 196 -17.65 -8.75 -19.79
CA SER A 196 -18.70 -9.02 -20.76
C SER A 196 -18.99 -10.52 -20.71
N LEU A 197 -20.00 -10.91 -19.94
CA LEU A 197 -20.74 -12.13 -20.22
C LEU A 197 -21.27 -11.98 -21.65
N ARG A 198 -20.55 -12.53 -22.62
CA ARG A 198 -21.05 -12.70 -23.97
C ARG A 198 -22.22 -13.67 -23.88
N LEU A 199 -23.42 -13.15 -23.55
CA LEU A 199 -24.67 -13.83 -23.84
C LEU A 199 -24.72 -13.94 -25.36
N ARG A 200 -24.41 -15.11 -25.87
CA ARG A 200 -24.51 -15.50 -27.27
C ARG A 200 -26.00 -15.37 -27.65
N ARG A 201 -26.39 -14.18 -28.11
CA ARG A 201 -27.70 -14.02 -28.75
C ARG A 201 -27.71 -14.96 -29.96
N ARG A 202 -28.46 -16.06 -29.83
CA ARG A 202 -28.90 -16.85 -31.00
C ARG A 202 -29.69 -15.90 -31.91
N GLN A 203 -29.15 -15.58 -33.08
CA GLN A 203 -29.93 -15.00 -34.15
C GLN A 203 -31.01 -16.03 -34.54
N PRO A 204 -32.30 -15.65 -34.57
CA PRO A 204 -33.29 -16.49 -35.18
C PRO A 204 -32.99 -16.59 -36.68
N ALA A 205 -32.92 -17.82 -37.20
CA ALA A 205 -32.83 -18.09 -38.62
C ALA A 205 -34.10 -17.57 -39.29
N ALA A 206 -33.92 -16.74 -40.32
CA ALA A 206 -34.97 -16.32 -41.24
C ALA A 206 -35.32 -17.43 -42.22
#